data_bba187b1e43d7e38a049ce0d53695564
#
_entry.id   bba187b1e43d7e38a049ce0d53695564
#
_cell.length_a   1.000
_cell.length_b   1.000
_cell.length_c   1.000
_cell.angle_alpha   90.00
_cell.angle_beta   90.00
_cell.angle_gamma   90.00
#
_symmetry.space_group_name_H-M   'P 1'
#
loop_
_entity.id
_entity.type
_entity.pdbx_description
1 polymer ?
#
loop_
_entity_poly.entity_id
_entity_poly.type
_entity_poly.pdbx_seq_one_letter_code
_entity_poly.pdbx_strand_id
1 'polypeptide(L)'
;MNRTLGQLLNRKTIRQIGISIFACLLVACFQNIAQGQAITCGSSSHWVTAYNHHQVNHAHIFCGEVNREGRLVGFHARPRGQNPSTVRQFRVTQSMNSQGIYGGEWSHTTGGGSKFSTMFPDRCTAEQVINSIAYAEANRVSCPNGAPNWAWCGLNAPPDRSQQTQFCTANNGSSFRIAGATHRDGRINTGFPLR
;
A
#
# COMPACT_ATOMS: atom_id res chain seq x y z
N MET A 1 -17.06 65.84 45.03
CA MET A 1 -16.77 65.88 43.55
C MET A 1 -16.08 64.56 43.18
N ASN A 2 -16.87 63.57 42.75
CA ASN A 2 -16.36 62.29 42.31
C ASN A 2 -16.66 62.13 40.79
N ARG A 3 -15.63 61.94 39.99
CA ARG A 3 -15.77 61.56 38.56
C ARG A 3 -15.34 60.12 38.40
N THR A 4 -16.30 59.34 38.06
CA THR A 4 -16.15 57.93 37.66
C THR A 4 -15.63 57.87 36.22
N LEU A 5 -14.45 57.26 35.97
CA LEU A 5 -13.97 56.91 34.64
C LEU A 5 -14.55 55.59 34.22
N GLY A 6 -15.52 55.62 33.28
CA GLY A 6 -16.03 54.43 32.64
C GLY A 6 -15.06 54.00 31.52
N GLN A 7 -14.52 52.80 31.62
CA GLN A 7 -13.73 52.20 30.54
C GLN A 7 -14.65 51.67 29.43
N LEU A 8 -14.58 52.32 28.26
CA LEU A 8 -15.16 51.82 27.02
C LEU A 8 -14.22 50.75 26.45
N LEU A 9 -14.47 49.47 26.78
CA LEU A 9 -13.87 48.34 26.08
C LEU A 9 -14.44 48.26 24.66
N ASN A 10 -13.55 48.48 23.68
CA ASN A 10 -13.86 48.52 22.27
C ASN A 10 -14.30 47.13 21.75
N ARG A 11 -15.59 46.98 21.46
CA ARG A 11 -16.22 45.74 20.95
C ARG A 11 -15.57 45.19 19.65
N LYS A 12 -14.76 45.98 18.96
CA LYS A 12 -14.04 45.54 17.75
C LYS A 12 -12.87 44.62 18.05
N THR A 13 -12.18 44.79 19.17
CA THR A 13 -11.00 43.99 19.54
C THR A 13 -11.37 42.56 19.93
N ILE A 14 -12.54 42.36 20.55
CA ILE A 14 -13.02 41.02 20.96
C ILE A 14 -13.43 40.19 19.75
N ARG A 15 -13.97 40.79 18.65
CA ARG A 15 -14.32 40.07 17.44
C ARG A 15 -13.09 39.59 16.66
N GLN A 16 -12.01 40.33 16.62
CA GLN A 16 -10.79 39.92 15.91
C GLN A 16 -10.04 38.78 16.61
N ILE A 17 -10.02 38.79 17.95
CA ILE A 17 -9.40 37.71 18.73
C ILE A 17 -10.18 36.37 18.57
N GLY A 18 -11.51 36.44 18.57
CA GLY A 18 -12.36 35.25 18.40
C GLY A 18 -12.18 34.57 17.03
N ILE A 19 -12.03 35.37 15.94
CA ILE A 19 -11.87 34.85 14.57
C ILE A 19 -10.49 34.20 14.41
N SER A 20 -9.43 34.76 14.99
CA SER A 20 -8.07 34.20 14.92
C SER A 20 -7.93 32.87 15.67
N ILE A 21 -8.57 32.72 16.83
CA ILE A 21 -8.55 31.45 17.59
C ILE A 21 -9.35 30.36 16.87
N PHE A 22 -10.49 30.72 16.23
CA PHE A 22 -11.30 29.74 15.48
C PHE A 22 -10.59 29.28 14.20
N ALA A 23 -9.86 30.16 13.51
CA ALA A 23 -9.08 29.81 12.32
C ALA A 23 -7.90 28.90 12.67
N CYS A 24 -7.22 29.09 13.80
CA CYS A 24 -6.15 28.20 14.26
C CYS A 24 -6.66 26.80 14.66
N LEU A 25 -7.85 26.71 15.26
CA LEU A 25 -8.45 25.41 15.61
C LEU A 25 -8.89 24.60 14.38
N LEU A 26 -9.36 25.26 13.31
CA LEU A 26 -9.73 24.60 12.06
C LEU A 26 -8.51 24.09 11.28
N VAL A 27 -7.38 24.80 11.31
CA VAL A 27 -6.15 24.35 10.63
C VAL A 27 -5.49 23.17 11.36
N ALA A 28 -5.61 23.08 12.68
CA ALA A 28 -5.09 21.94 13.45
C ALA A 28 -5.87 20.65 13.23
N CYS A 29 -7.14 20.71 12.80
CA CYS A 29 -7.96 19.51 12.53
C CYS A 29 -7.69 18.85 11.16
N PHE A 30 -7.01 19.52 10.23
CA PHE A 30 -6.74 18.94 8.89
C PHE A 30 -5.37 18.26 8.74
N GLN A 31 -4.56 18.16 9.79
CA GLN A 31 -3.25 17.51 9.73
C GLN A 31 -3.25 16.02 10.09
N ASN A 32 -4.40 15.38 10.26
CA ASN A 32 -4.49 13.93 10.22
C ASN A 32 -4.52 13.42 8.77
N ILE A 33 -3.53 13.80 7.97
CA ILE A 33 -3.20 13.07 6.74
C ILE A 33 -2.71 11.71 7.23
N ALA A 34 -3.48 10.68 6.94
CA ALA A 34 -3.16 9.30 7.24
C ALA A 34 -1.69 9.02 6.86
N GLN A 35 -0.80 9.07 7.84
CA GLN A 35 0.54 8.55 7.70
C GLN A 35 0.37 7.05 7.54
N GLY A 36 0.37 6.58 6.28
CA GLY A 36 0.31 5.15 5.99
C GLY A 36 1.36 4.46 6.85
N GLN A 37 0.92 3.53 7.67
CA GLN A 37 1.79 2.83 8.61
C GLN A 37 2.93 2.16 7.86
N ALA A 38 4.15 2.26 8.38
CA ALA A 38 5.28 1.47 7.91
C ALA A 38 4.93 -0.02 8.02
N ILE A 39 5.37 -0.80 7.04
CA ILE A 39 5.15 -2.25 7.07
C ILE A 39 5.88 -2.85 8.26
N THR A 40 5.13 -3.44 9.19
CA THR A 40 5.66 -4.17 10.34
C THR A 40 5.81 -5.65 9.97
N CYS A 41 7.03 -6.16 10.08
CA CYS A 41 7.36 -7.56 9.82
C CYS A 41 7.68 -8.26 11.14
N GLY A 42 7.18 -9.49 11.30
CA GLY A 42 7.62 -10.39 12.39
C GLY A 42 6.78 -10.44 13.66
N SER A 43 5.65 -9.69 13.78
CA SER A 43 4.93 -9.63 15.06
C SER A 43 3.46 -10.04 15.05
N SER A 44 2.86 -10.34 13.91
CA SER A 44 1.42 -10.62 13.87
C SER A 44 1.05 -11.61 12.75
N SER A 45 -0.20 -11.94 12.67
CA SER A 45 -0.76 -12.86 11.69
C SER A 45 -0.17 -12.61 10.29
N HIS A 46 0.42 -13.65 9.70
CA HIS A 46 0.85 -13.64 8.29
C HIS A 46 -0.32 -13.37 7.34
N TRP A 47 -1.55 -13.63 7.79
CA TRP A 47 -2.77 -13.56 7.01
C TRP A 47 -3.60 -12.36 7.43
N VAL A 48 -4.03 -11.57 6.45
CA VAL A 48 -4.93 -10.44 6.65
C VAL A 48 -6.17 -10.59 5.78
N THR A 49 -7.30 -10.14 6.30
CA THR A 49 -8.55 -10.11 5.56
C THR A 49 -8.52 -8.94 4.57
N ALA A 50 -8.88 -9.22 3.33
CA ALA A 50 -8.91 -8.27 2.23
C ALA A 50 -10.28 -8.26 1.54
N TYR A 51 -10.36 -7.67 0.35
CA TYR A 51 -11.57 -7.61 -0.46
C TYR A 51 -12.30 -8.95 -0.50
N ASN A 52 -13.63 -8.93 -0.31
CA ASN A 52 -14.50 -10.11 -0.34
C ASN A 52 -14.13 -11.19 0.70
N HIS A 53 -13.60 -10.78 1.86
CA HIS A 53 -13.17 -11.67 2.96
C HIS A 53 -12.04 -12.66 2.61
N HIS A 54 -11.36 -12.48 1.48
CA HIS A 54 -10.17 -13.27 1.17
C HIS A 54 -9.07 -13.07 2.19
N GLN A 55 -8.38 -14.15 2.53
CA GLN A 55 -7.18 -14.10 3.37
C GLN A 55 -5.94 -14.01 2.47
N VAL A 56 -5.14 -12.95 2.62
CA VAL A 56 -3.92 -12.72 1.84
C VAL A 56 -2.70 -12.81 2.76
N ASN A 57 -1.64 -13.46 2.31
CA ASN A 57 -0.37 -13.57 3.04
C ASN A 57 0.39 -12.22 3.00
N HIS A 58 0.10 -11.36 3.96
CA HIS A 58 0.72 -10.04 4.11
C HIS A 58 2.25 -10.12 4.23
N ALA A 59 2.76 -11.05 5.03
CA ALA A 59 4.19 -11.21 5.23
C ALA A 59 4.89 -11.55 3.91
N HIS A 60 4.34 -12.46 3.12
CA HIS A 60 4.88 -12.82 1.81
C HIS A 60 4.91 -11.63 0.83
N ILE A 61 3.83 -10.83 0.80
CA ILE A 61 3.73 -9.70 -0.15
C ILE A 61 4.68 -8.56 0.20
N PHE A 62 4.80 -8.21 1.48
CA PHE A 62 5.51 -6.99 1.89
C PHE A 62 6.86 -7.22 2.54
N CYS A 63 7.04 -8.33 3.28
CA CYS A 63 8.26 -8.56 4.05
C CYS A 63 9.28 -9.43 3.30
N GLY A 64 8.81 -10.31 2.42
CA GLY A 64 9.64 -11.37 1.90
C GLY A 64 10.02 -12.38 2.98
N GLU A 65 10.39 -13.57 2.56
CA GLU A 65 10.67 -14.69 3.46
C GLU A 65 11.82 -15.53 2.93
N VAL A 66 12.49 -16.24 3.82
CA VAL A 66 13.35 -17.37 3.47
C VAL A 66 12.54 -18.64 3.69
N ASN A 67 12.27 -19.40 2.64
CA ASN A 67 11.49 -20.62 2.73
C ASN A 67 12.31 -21.78 3.35
N ARG A 68 11.69 -22.94 3.54
CA ARG A 68 12.35 -24.12 4.17
C ARG A 68 13.56 -24.64 3.38
N GLU A 69 13.61 -24.37 2.08
CA GLU A 69 14.75 -24.73 1.23
C GLU A 69 15.84 -23.64 1.18
N GLY A 70 15.76 -22.62 2.04
CA GLY A 70 16.72 -21.53 2.10
C GLY A 70 16.60 -20.50 0.97
N ARG A 71 15.54 -20.57 0.15
CA ARG A 71 15.32 -19.65 -0.97
C ARG A 71 14.50 -18.44 -0.56
N LEU A 72 14.84 -17.29 -1.10
CA LEU A 72 14.04 -16.08 -0.94
C LEU A 72 12.72 -16.18 -1.74
N VAL A 73 11.62 -15.80 -1.12
CA VAL A 73 10.28 -15.80 -1.72
C VAL A 73 9.52 -14.53 -1.32
N GLY A 74 8.53 -14.15 -2.12
CA GLY A 74 7.72 -12.96 -1.84
C GLY A 74 8.41 -11.62 -2.13
N PHE A 75 8.04 -10.59 -1.39
CA PHE A 75 8.43 -9.18 -1.50
C PHE A 75 8.08 -8.57 -2.86
N HIS A 76 6.83 -8.12 -2.97
CA HIS A 76 6.25 -7.62 -4.21
C HIS A 76 5.70 -6.19 -4.10
N ALA A 77 5.72 -5.59 -2.91
CA ALA A 77 5.27 -4.22 -2.72
C ALA A 77 6.12 -3.49 -1.67
N ARG A 78 6.35 -2.20 -1.94
CA ARG A 78 7.10 -1.26 -1.10
C ARG A 78 6.29 0.03 -0.96
N PRO A 79 5.23 0.04 -0.15
CA PRO A 79 4.45 1.27 0.05
C PRO A 79 5.35 2.46 0.36
N ARG A 80 5.21 3.55 -0.42
CA ARG A 80 6.08 4.75 -0.37
C ARG A 80 7.56 4.50 -0.75
N GLY A 81 7.88 3.40 -1.43
CA GLY A 81 9.24 3.05 -1.80
C GLY A 81 10.13 2.62 -0.63
N GLN A 82 9.54 2.32 0.54
CA GLN A 82 10.30 1.98 1.74
C GLN A 82 10.50 0.48 1.88
N ASN A 83 11.74 0.08 2.18
CA ASN A 83 12.05 -1.31 2.51
C ASN A 83 11.54 -1.64 3.93
N PRO A 84 10.92 -2.81 4.13
CA PRO A 84 10.64 -3.29 5.48
C PRO A 84 11.94 -3.73 6.17
N SER A 85 11.90 -3.92 7.49
CA SER A 85 13.06 -4.29 8.31
C SER A 85 13.72 -5.63 7.93
N THR A 86 12.98 -6.51 7.26
CA THR A 86 13.46 -7.83 6.79
C THR A 86 14.29 -7.74 5.49
N VAL A 87 14.15 -6.66 4.73
CA VAL A 87 14.87 -6.46 3.46
C VAL A 87 16.13 -5.66 3.71
N ARG A 88 17.28 -6.31 3.54
CA ARG A 88 18.61 -5.69 3.71
C ARG A 88 18.90 -4.68 2.61
N GLN A 89 18.60 -5.05 1.36
CA GLN A 89 18.85 -4.24 0.18
C GLN A 89 17.80 -4.53 -0.90
N PHE A 90 17.42 -3.50 -1.62
CA PHE A 90 16.66 -3.60 -2.86
C PHE A 90 17.30 -2.71 -3.91
N ARG A 91 17.60 -3.26 -5.09
CA ARG A 91 18.18 -2.57 -6.23
C ARG A 91 17.25 -2.70 -7.45
N VAL A 92 16.74 -1.58 -7.93
CA VAL A 92 15.94 -1.55 -9.17
C VAL A 92 16.83 -1.99 -10.34
N THR A 93 16.39 -3.02 -11.05
CA THR A 93 17.06 -3.57 -12.25
C THR A 93 16.21 -3.42 -13.50
N GLN A 94 14.92 -3.21 -13.33
CA GLN A 94 13.97 -2.87 -14.40
C GLN A 94 13.23 -1.59 -14.01
N SER A 95 13.45 -0.52 -14.75
CA SER A 95 12.87 0.80 -14.51
C SER A 95 11.34 0.74 -14.50
N MET A 96 10.73 1.68 -13.78
CA MET A 96 9.28 1.83 -13.71
C MET A 96 8.68 2.07 -15.11
N ASN A 97 7.65 1.32 -15.45
CA ASN A 97 6.86 1.54 -16.66
C ASN A 97 5.77 2.61 -16.45
N SER A 98 4.99 2.92 -17.48
CA SER A 98 3.91 3.93 -17.39
C SER A 98 2.81 3.59 -16.39
N GLN A 99 2.65 2.32 -16.04
CA GLN A 99 1.71 1.87 -15.01
C GLN A 99 2.27 2.03 -13.58
N GLY A 100 3.55 2.33 -13.44
CA GLY A 100 4.22 2.41 -12.14
C GLY A 100 4.80 1.08 -11.65
N ILE A 101 4.75 0.04 -12.50
CA ILE A 101 5.29 -1.29 -12.19
C ILE A 101 6.77 -1.31 -12.55
N TYR A 102 7.61 -1.84 -11.68
CA TYR A 102 9.04 -1.97 -11.86
C TYR A 102 9.54 -3.32 -11.34
N GLY A 103 10.81 -3.61 -11.52
CA GLY A 103 11.41 -4.83 -11.02
C GLY A 103 12.78 -4.59 -10.40
N GLY A 104 13.17 -5.44 -9.49
CA GLY A 104 14.47 -5.34 -8.86
C GLY A 104 14.88 -6.59 -8.09
N GLU A 105 16.18 -6.62 -7.77
CA GLU A 105 16.76 -7.64 -6.91
C GLU A 105 16.78 -7.19 -5.47
N TRP A 106 16.44 -8.09 -4.58
CA TRP A 106 16.45 -7.86 -3.16
C TRP A 106 17.15 -8.98 -2.39
N SER A 107 17.65 -8.66 -1.21
CA SER A 107 18.26 -9.60 -0.27
C SER A 107 17.62 -9.47 1.11
N HIS A 108 17.52 -10.59 1.82
CA HIS A 108 16.97 -10.64 3.17
C HIS A 108 18.04 -10.40 4.23
N THR A 109 17.65 -9.86 5.39
CA THR A 109 18.58 -9.60 6.51
C THR A 109 19.21 -10.86 7.10
N THR A 110 18.52 -12.01 7.03
CA THR A 110 19.02 -13.30 7.54
C THR A 110 19.83 -14.10 6.52
N GLY A 111 20.01 -13.60 5.28
CA GLY A 111 20.73 -14.31 4.22
C GLY A 111 19.80 -14.82 3.12
N GLY A 112 20.22 -15.91 2.41
CA GLY A 112 19.44 -16.51 1.32
C GLY A 112 19.78 -16.01 -0.08
N GLY A 113 20.87 -15.23 -0.25
CA GLY A 113 21.28 -14.68 -1.56
C GLY A 113 20.45 -13.47 -2.02
N SER A 114 20.18 -13.40 -3.30
CA SER A 114 19.29 -12.37 -3.90
C SER A 114 18.18 -13.00 -4.72
N LYS A 115 17.07 -12.26 -4.87
CA LYS A 115 15.90 -12.66 -5.66
C LYS A 115 15.37 -11.47 -6.43
N PHE A 116 15.01 -11.70 -7.69
CA PHE A 116 14.25 -10.74 -8.47
C PHE A 116 12.76 -10.77 -8.10
N SER A 117 12.14 -9.59 -8.01
CA SER A 117 10.68 -9.44 -7.87
C SER A 117 10.17 -8.29 -8.72
N THR A 118 8.98 -8.46 -9.29
CA THR A 118 8.18 -7.34 -9.80
C THR A 118 7.44 -6.68 -8.66
N MET A 119 7.34 -5.35 -8.71
CA MET A 119 6.85 -4.50 -7.63
C MET A 119 5.61 -3.74 -8.05
N PHE A 120 4.61 -3.73 -7.17
CA PHE A 120 3.47 -2.81 -7.28
C PHE A 120 3.95 -1.36 -7.26
N PRO A 121 3.15 -0.41 -7.84
CA PRO A 121 3.45 1.01 -7.75
C PRO A 121 3.63 1.46 -6.29
N ASP A 122 4.75 2.13 -5.97
CA ASP A 122 5.11 2.56 -4.61
C ASP A 122 4.09 3.51 -3.96
N ARG A 123 3.26 4.19 -4.78
CA ARG A 123 2.19 5.07 -4.29
C ARG A 123 1.01 4.32 -3.66
N CYS A 124 0.88 3.03 -3.93
CA CYS A 124 -0.20 2.23 -3.38
C CYS A 124 0.05 1.93 -1.89
N THR A 125 -1.01 2.03 -1.09
CA THR A 125 -0.97 1.62 0.32
C THR A 125 -0.95 0.10 0.43
N ALA A 126 -0.56 -0.41 1.59
CA ALA A 126 -0.61 -1.85 1.85
C ALA A 126 -2.02 -2.43 1.66
N GLU A 127 -3.03 -1.73 2.17
CA GLU A 127 -4.43 -2.11 2.03
C GLU A 127 -4.87 -2.17 0.56
N GLN A 128 -4.52 -1.15 -0.23
CA GLN A 128 -4.83 -1.13 -1.66
C GLN A 128 -4.18 -2.31 -2.42
N VAL A 129 -2.94 -2.67 -2.06
CA VAL A 129 -2.25 -3.81 -2.69
C VAL A 129 -2.95 -5.13 -2.36
N ILE A 130 -3.26 -5.40 -1.08
CA ILE A 130 -3.92 -6.66 -0.70
C ILE A 130 -5.34 -6.76 -1.24
N ASN A 131 -6.09 -5.65 -1.29
CA ASN A 131 -7.42 -5.61 -1.91
C ASN A 131 -7.34 -5.89 -3.42
N SER A 132 -6.34 -5.35 -4.13
CA SER A 132 -6.12 -5.64 -5.55
C SER A 132 -5.79 -7.10 -5.80
N ILE A 133 -4.97 -7.71 -4.95
CA ILE A 133 -4.63 -9.14 -5.05
C ILE A 133 -5.89 -10.00 -4.83
N ALA A 134 -6.67 -9.68 -3.81
CA ALA A 134 -7.91 -10.39 -3.50
C ALA A 134 -8.97 -10.22 -4.61
N TYR A 135 -9.10 -9.01 -5.15
CA TYR A 135 -9.99 -8.74 -6.29
C TYR A 135 -9.57 -9.52 -7.55
N ALA A 136 -8.26 -9.53 -7.87
CA ALA A 136 -7.73 -10.25 -9.02
C ALA A 136 -7.99 -11.76 -8.93
N GLU A 137 -7.87 -12.33 -7.74
CA GLU A 137 -8.17 -13.74 -7.48
C GLU A 137 -9.65 -14.04 -7.66
N ALA A 138 -10.54 -13.22 -7.09
CA ALA A 138 -11.99 -13.39 -7.19
C ALA A 138 -12.52 -13.19 -8.63
N ASN A 139 -11.79 -12.43 -9.46
CA ASN A 139 -12.17 -12.06 -10.83
C ASN A 139 -11.09 -12.48 -11.84
N ARG A 140 -10.77 -13.79 -11.84
CA ARG A 140 -9.70 -14.35 -12.68
C ARG A 140 -9.99 -14.16 -14.17
N VAL A 141 -8.92 -13.88 -14.90
CA VAL A 141 -8.89 -13.80 -16.36
C VAL A 141 -7.77 -14.68 -16.92
N SER A 142 -7.75 -14.91 -18.22
CA SER A 142 -6.66 -15.64 -18.86
C SER A 142 -5.32 -14.95 -18.62
N CYS A 143 -4.32 -15.73 -18.24
CA CYS A 143 -2.97 -15.24 -18.09
C CYS A 143 -2.37 -14.87 -19.45
N PRO A 144 -1.57 -13.78 -19.53
CA PRO A 144 -0.83 -13.47 -20.75
C PRO A 144 0.33 -14.44 -20.94
N ASN A 145 0.87 -14.48 -22.17
CA ASN A 145 2.11 -15.18 -22.45
C ASN A 145 3.25 -14.66 -21.54
N GLY A 146 4.05 -15.58 -21.01
CA GLY A 146 5.14 -15.24 -20.08
C GLY A 146 4.74 -15.18 -18.60
N ALA A 147 3.45 -15.29 -18.27
CA ALA A 147 3.05 -15.53 -16.88
C ALA A 147 3.49 -16.92 -16.44
N PRO A 148 3.82 -17.13 -15.13
CA PRO A 148 4.13 -18.47 -14.64
C PRO A 148 2.96 -19.43 -14.84
N ASN A 149 3.24 -20.65 -15.30
CA ASN A 149 2.22 -21.67 -15.60
C ASN A 149 1.44 -22.14 -14.36
N TRP A 150 1.94 -21.91 -13.15
CA TRP A 150 1.28 -22.22 -11.89
C TRP A 150 0.37 -21.11 -11.38
N ALA A 151 0.43 -19.92 -12.01
CA ALA A 151 -0.27 -18.74 -11.51
C ALA A 151 -1.70 -18.66 -12.07
N TRP A 152 -2.60 -18.12 -11.25
CA TRP A 152 -3.82 -17.49 -11.75
C TRP A 152 -3.51 -16.01 -12.10
N CYS A 153 -4.36 -15.41 -12.93
CA CYS A 153 -4.26 -13.99 -13.29
C CYS A 153 -5.61 -13.29 -13.11
N GLY A 154 -5.57 -12.00 -12.78
CA GLY A 154 -6.73 -11.12 -12.69
C GLY A 154 -6.35 -9.67 -12.90
N LEU A 155 -7.33 -8.77 -13.01
CA LEU A 155 -7.11 -7.33 -13.09
C LEU A 155 -6.93 -6.74 -11.68
N ASN A 156 -6.16 -5.65 -11.58
CA ASN A 156 -5.85 -4.97 -10.31
C ASN A 156 -7.04 -4.32 -9.62
N ALA A 157 -8.09 -3.98 -10.35
CA ALA A 157 -9.25 -3.26 -9.82
C ALA A 157 -10.47 -3.43 -10.74
N PRO A 158 -11.70 -3.19 -10.25
CA PRO A 158 -12.89 -3.16 -11.09
C PRO A 158 -12.79 -2.07 -12.17
N PRO A 159 -13.51 -2.24 -13.30
CA PRO A 159 -13.53 -1.24 -14.37
C PRO A 159 -14.21 0.07 -13.95
N ASP A 160 -15.13 0.01 -12.99
CA ASP A 160 -15.81 1.18 -12.44
C ASP A 160 -14.86 2.02 -11.58
N ARG A 161 -14.53 3.22 -12.08
CA ARG A 161 -13.59 4.14 -11.41
C ARG A 161 -14.06 4.60 -10.02
N SER A 162 -15.36 4.63 -9.76
CA SER A 162 -15.90 5.02 -8.45
C SER A 162 -15.52 4.03 -7.35
N GLN A 163 -15.26 2.78 -7.71
CA GLN A 163 -14.87 1.71 -6.79
C GLN A 163 -13.35 1.55 -6.66
N GLN A 164 -12.55 2.24 -7.46
CA GLN A 164 -11.10 2.02 -7.54
C GLN A 164 -10.30 2.58 -6.36
N THR A 165 -10.87 3.44 -5.52
CA THR A 165 -10.15 4.09 -4.40
C THR A 165 -9.57 3.12 -3.38
N GLN A 166 -10.17 1.94 -3.21
CA GLN A 166 -9.70 0.90 -2.31
C GLN A 166 -8.71 -0.09 -2.94
N PHE A 167 -8.32 0.13 -4.19
CA PHE A 167 -7.41 -0.74 -4.95
C PHE A 167 -6.14 0.00 -5.38
N CYS A 168 -5.09 -0.76 -5.62
CA CYS A 168 -3.86 -0.25 -6.22
C CYS A 168 -4.07 -0.04 -7.73
N THR A 169 -4.11 1.20 -8.17
CA THR A 169 -4.30 1.57 -9.58
C THR A 169 -2.97 1.92 -10.25
N ALA A 170 -2.90 1.86 -11.58
CA ALA A 170 -1.72 2.26 -12.34
C ALA A 170 -1.49 3.78 -12.31
N ASN A 171 -0.22 4.22 -12.42
CA ASN A 171 0.13 5.64 -12.45
C ASN A 171 -0.54 6.42 -13.60
N ASN A 172 -0.74 5.75 -14.73
CA ASN A 172 -1.41 6.31 -15.91
C ASN A 172 -2.94 6.06 -15.93
N GLY A 173 -3.50 5.49 -14.87
CA GLY A 173 -4.94 5.18 -14.75
C GLY A 173 -5.39 3.97 -15.57
N SER A 174 -4.51 3.24 -16.25
CA SER A 174 -4.87 2.00 -16.96
C SER A 174 -4.98 0.82 -15.97
N SER A 175 -5.59 -0.27 -16.42
CA SER A 175 -5.56 -1.53 -15.66
C SER A 175 -4.24 -2.27 -15.91
N PHE A 176 -3.81 -3.07 -14.93
CA PHE A 176 -2.72 -4.02 -15.08
C PHE A 176 -3.14 -5.40 -14.55
N ARG A 177 -2.39 -6.41 -14.93
CA ARG A 177 -2.64 -7.78 -14.46
C ARG A 177 -1.80 -8.10 -13.24
N ILE A 178 -2.41 -8.86 -12.35
CA ILE A 178 -1.78 -9.49 -11.18
C ILE A 178 -1.77 -10.98 -11.45
N ALA A 179 -0.64 -11.63 -11.22
CA ALA A 179 -0.52 -13.07 -11.15
C ALA A 179 -0.35 -13.50 -9.69
N GLY A 180 -0.85 -14.66 -9.32
CA GLY A 180 -0.73 -15.13 -7.96
C GLY A 180 -0.98 -16.62 -7.79
N ALA A 181 -0.90 -17.10 -6.56
CA ALA A 181 -1.21 -18.48 -6.18
C ALA A 181 -2.00 -18.53 -4.88
N THR A 182 -2.90 -19.50 -4.83
CA THR A 182 -3.80 -19.75 -3.71
C THR A 182 -3.48 -21.14 -3.13
N HIS A 183 -3.43 -21.26 -1.82
CA HIS A 183 -3.33 -22.55 -1.14
C HIS A 183 -4.60 -23.40 -1.34
N ARG A 184 -4.52 -24.70 -1.06
CA ARG A 184 -5.67 -25.61 -1.15
C ARG A 184 -6.84 -25.22 -0.24
N ASP A 185 -6.58 -24.49 0.83
CA ASP A 185 -7.59 -23.99 1.77
C ASP A 185 -8.23 -22.65 1.36
N GLY A 186 -7.92 -22.17 0.13
CA GLY A 186 -8.48 -20.94 -0.42
C GLY A 186 -7.74 -19.66 -0.05
N ARG A 187 -6.72 -19.70 0.81
CA ARG A 187 -5.94 -18.51 1.18
C ARG A 187 -4.94 -18.14 0.10
N ILE A 188 -4.85 -16.85 -0.23
CA ILE A 188 -3.97 -16.32 -1.27
C ILE A 188 -2.55 -16.18 -0.72
N ASN A 189 -1.63 -17.04 -1.16
CA ASN A 189 -0.26 -17.03 -0.68
C ASN A 189 0.60 -15.94 -1.31
N THR A 190 0.43 -15.68 -2.59
CA THR A 190 1.20 -14.66 -3.32
C THR A 190 0.36 -13.95 -4.35
N GLY A 191 0.73 -12.71 -4.64
CA GLY A 191 0.21 -11.90 -5.73
C GLY A 191 1.25 -10.85 -6.12
N PHE A 192 1.52 -10.71 -7.41
CA PHE A 192 2.52 -9.78 -7.95
C PHE A 192 2.06 -9.21 -9.28
N PRO A 193 2.42 -7.95 -9.60
CA PRO A 193 2.01 -7.35 -10.85
C PRO A 193 2.83 -7.94 -12.00
N LEU A 194 2.15 -8.22 -13.12
CA LEU A 194 2.79 -8.54 -14.39
C LEU A 194 3.20 -7.25 -15.09
N ARG A 195 4.41 -7.23 -15.63
CA ARG A 195 5.00 -6.05 -16.27
C ARG A 195 4.92 -6.14 -17.80
#